data_d2553812a3dc85ee3a2f0847e4da5cc9
#
_entry.id   d2553812a3dc85ee3a2f0847e4da5cc9
#
_cell.length_a   1.000
_cell.length_b   1.000
_cell.length_c   1.000
_cell.angle_alpha   90.00
_cell.angle_beta   90.00
_cell.angle_gamma   90.00
#
_symmetry.space_group_name_H-M   'P 1'
#
loop_
_entity.id
_entity.type
_entity.pdbx_description
1 polymer ?
#
loop_
_entity_poly.entity_id
_entity_poly.type
_entity_poly.pdbx_seq_one_letter_code
_entity_poly.pdbx_strand_id
1 'polypeptide(L)'
;LERLRARLMHSIRLASAFRTLDEATSLGDILEHLAQSACQETGRAAVFLVNGEKLRGWRALGFGAGDPIVGSDFEPAEGDVVGQAVRLGVGQQHRNGDATRLPAFAAADSPRDALALPVQVGGSVIAVLYADAARADSPEDPEWLDMIDAMAKHAGRVLEAMTVRQAAALWTPRAGLYTGPLRPDV
;
A
#
# COMPACT_ATOMS: atom_id res chain seq x y z
N LEU A 1 -17.40 -24.32 13.95
CA LEU A 1 -18.33 -23.22 13.59
C LEU A 1 -17.65 -21.85 13.70
N GLU A 2 -16.90 -21.55 14.76
CA GLU A 2 -16.22 -20.25 14.93
C GLU A 2 -15.17 -19.96 13.89
N ARG A 3 -14.30 -20.93 13.55
CA ARG A 3 -13.30 -20.78 12.48
C ARG A 3 -13.93 -20.50 11.10
N LEU A 4 -15.07 -21.13 10.81
CA LEU A 4 -15.79 -20.90 9.55
C LEU A 4 -16.38 -19.50 9.50
N ARG A 5 -16.93 -19.02 10.61
CA ARG A 5 -17.42 -17.63 10.73
C ARG A 5 -16.29 -16.61 10.60
N ALA A 6 -15.15 -16.85 11.24
CA ALA A 6 -13.98 -15.99 11.14
C ALA A 6 -13.50 -15.87 9.69
N ARG A 7 -13.35 -16.99 8.97
CA ARG A 7 -12.97 -17.00 7.54
C ARG A 7 -14.00 -16.29 6.65
N LEU A 8 -15.30 -16.49 6.90
CA LEU A 8 -16.33 -15.78 6.14
C LEU A 8 -16.25 -14.28 6.36
N MET A 9 -16.10 -13.83 7.61
CA MET A 9 -15.95 -12.41 7.93
C MET A 9 -14.69 -11.82 7.33
N HIS A 10 -13.59 -12.57 7.31
CA HIS A 10 -12.35 -12.19 6.67
C HIS A 10 -12.53 -11.99 5.14
N SER A 11 -13.16 -12.93 4.47
CA SER A 11 -13.47 -12.83 3.04
C SER A 11 -14.38 -11.65 2.72
N ILE A 12 -15.37 -11.36 3.57
CA ILE A 12 -16.25 -10.20 3.41
C ILE A 12 -15.48 -8.89 3.55
N ARG A 13 -14.58 -8.78 4.55
CA ARG A 13 -13.75 -7.58 4.74
C ARG A 13 -12.81 -7.37 3.56
N LEU A 14 -12.16 -8.43 3.07
CA LEU A 14 -11.28 -8.36 1.90
C LEU A 14 -12.03 -7.90 0.65
N ALA A 15 -13.21 -8.48 0.39
CA ALA A 15 -14.05 -8.07 -0.74
C ALA A 15 -14.52 -6.61 -0.62
N SER A 16 -14.81 -6.15 0.60
CA SER A 16 -15.15 -4.75 0.86
C SER A 16 -13.96 -3.82 0.63
N ALA A 17 -12.77 -4.19 1.11
CA ALA A 17 -11.55 -3.43 0.90
C ALA A 17 -11.22 -3.28 -0.60
N PHE A 18 -11.34 -4.35 -1.38
CA PHE A 18 -11.12 -4.30 -2.83
C PHE A 18 -12.12 -3.36 -3.52
N ARG A 19 -13.40 -3.44 -3.17
CA ARG A 19 -14.42 -2.53 -3.74
C ARG A 19 -14.10 -1.08 -3.44
N THR A 20 -13.71 -0.77 -2.22
CA THR A 20 -13.34 0.60 -1.82
C THR A 20 -12.10 1.10 -2.59
N LEU A 21 -11.11 0.22 -2.81
CA LEU A 21 -9.95 0.54 -3.64
C LEU A 21 -10.33 0.77 -5.11
N ASP A 22 -11.26 -0.03 -5.68
CA ASP A 22 -11.74 0.13 -7.05
C ASP A 22 -12.53 1.43 -7.26
N GLU A 23 -13.22 1.90 -6.23
CA GLU A 23 -13.98 3.16 -6.23
C GLU A 23 -13.11 4.40 -6.00
N ALA A 24 -11.86 4.23 -5.59
CA ALA A 24 -10.93 5.32 -5.34
C ALA A 24 -10.63 6.12 -6.61
N THR A 25 -10.54 7.45 -6.47
CA THR A 25 -10.38 8.39 -7.60
C THR A 25 -9.02 9.05 -7.63
N SER A 26 -8.22 8.89 -6.59
CA SER A 26 -6.88 9.47 -6.48
C SER A 26 -5.88 8.52 -5.81
N LEU A 27 -4.60 8.80 -6.00
CA LEU A 27 -3.53 8.13 -5.25
C LEU A 27 -3.75 8.26 -3.73
N GLY A 28 -4.13 9.44 -3.27
CA GLY A 28 -4.38 9.70 -1.85
C GLY A 28 -5.50 8.82 -1.30
N ASP A 29 -6.62 8.68 -2.04
CA ASP A 29 -7.73 7.81 -1.63
C ASP A 29 -7.28 6.35 -1.51
N ILE A 30 -6.52 5.86 -2.48
CA ILE A 30 -6.01 4.47 -2.48
C ILE A 30 -5.12 4.22 -1.27
N LEU A 31 -4.18 5.12 -1.00
CA LEU A 31 -3.25 4.98 0.12
C LEU A 31 -3.96 5.10 1.47
N GLU A 32 -4.95 5.99 1.59
CA GLU A 32 -5.76 6.13 2.80
C GLU A 32 -6.57 4.85 3.07
N HIS A 33 -7.28 4.33 2.06
CA HIS A 33 -8.05 3.09 2.19
C HIS A 33 -7.16 1.88 2.50
N LEU A 34 -5.98 1.82 1.89
CA LEU A 34 -5.01 0.76 2.17
C LEU A 34 -4.54 0.81 3.63
N ALA A 35 -4.19 2.00 4.14
CA ALA A 35 -3.78 2.18 5.53
C ALA A 35 -4.90 1.82 6.52
N GLN A 36 -6.12 2.27 6.24
CA GLN A 36 -7.28 2.00 7.09
C GLN A 36 -7.61 0.50 7.14
N SER A 37 -7.66 -0.16 5.98
CA SER A 37 -7.95 -1.59 5.90
C SER A 37 -6.86 -2.42 6.60
N ALA A 38 -5.59 -2.08 6.41
CA ALA A 38 -4.51 -2.76 7.11
C ALA A 38 -4.57 -2.57 8.63
N CYS A 39 -4.83 -1.34 9.09
CA CYS A 39 -4.98 -1.04 10.51
C CYS A 39 -6.17 -1.78 11.15
N GLN A 40 -7.27 -1.98 10.44
CA GLN A 40 -8.41 -2.77 10.92
C GLN A 40 -8.05 -4.24 11.16
N GLU A 41 -7.14 -4.79 10.37
CA GLU A 41 -6.74 -6.20 10.50
C GLU A 41 -5.62 -6.41 11.53
N THR A 42 -4.72 -5.44 11.71
CA THR A 42 -3.53 -5.61 12.57
C THR A 42 -3.52 -4.73 13.80
N GLY A 43 -4.33 -3.68 13.82
CA GLY A 43 -4.34 -2.66 14.87
C GLY A 43 -3.34 -1.52 14.62
N ARG A 44 -2.32 -1.70 13.79
CA ARG A 44 -1.33 -0.67 13.45
C ARG A 44 -0.90 -0.75 12.00
N ALA A 45 -0.95 0.37 11.28
CA ALA A 45 -0.48 0.47 9.92
C ALA A 45 0.07 1.87 9.59
N ALA A 46 1.10 1.92 8.76
CA ALA A 46 1.66 3.16 8.23
C ALA A 46 1.94 3.05 6.74
N VAL A 47 1.73 4.14 6.00
CA VAL A 47 2.07 4.24 4.58
C VAL A 47 3.13 5.32 4.41
N PHE A 48 4.16 4.98 3.65
CA PHE A 48 5.26 5.84 3.29
C PHE A 48 5.31 6.03 1.78
N LEU A 49 5.49 7.26 1.33
CA LEU A 49 5.78 7.56 -0.08
C LEU A 49 7.28 7.45 -0.32
N VAL A 50 7.67 6.85 -1.43
CA VAL A 50 9.05 6.80 -1.89
C VAL A 50 9.39 8.12 -2.60
N ASN A 51 10.39 8.83 -2.09
CA ASN A 51 10.87 10.09 -2.63
C ASN A 51 12.40 10.03 -2.82
N GLY A 52 12.84 9.54 -3.98
CA GLY A 52 14.23 9.23 -4.24
C GLY A 52 14.72 8.12 -3.30
N GLU A 53 15.76 8.41 -2.51
CA GLU A 53 16.33 7.48 -1.52
C GLU A 53 15.65 7.55 -0.15
N LYS A 54 14.68 8.46 0.03
CA LYS A 54 13.97 8.68 1.29
C LYS A 54 12.54 8.20 1.22
N LEU A 55 11.99 7.93 2.39
CA LEU A 55 10.59 7.63 2.62
C LEU A 55 9.94 8.79 3.35
N ARG A 56 8.84 9.29 2.84
CA ARG A 56 8.04 10.29 3.52
C ARG A 56 6.80 9.66 4.13
N GLY A 57 6.64 9.81 5.44
CA GLY A 57 5.44 9.35 6.13
C GLY A 57 4.19 10.05 5.61
N TRP A 58 3.29 9.27 5.03
CA TRP A 58 2.01 9.73 4.49
C TRP A 58 0.88 9.61 5.50
N ARG A 59 0.73 8.42 6.07
CA ARG A 59 -0.33 8.08 7.03
C ARG A 59 0.20 7.12 8.07
N ALA A 60 -0.20 7.31 9.33
CA ALA A 60 0.06 6.37 10.41
C ALA A 60 -1.22 6.20 11.25
N LEU A 61 -1.61 4.98 11.54
CA LEU A 61 -2.79 4.61 12.29
C LEU A 61 -2.40 3.60 13.37
N GLY A 62 -2.90 3.80 14.59
CA GLY A 62 -2.65 2.90 15.72
C GLY A 62 -1.34 3.14 16.47
N PHE A 63 -0.49 4.09 16.07
CA PHE A 63 0.80 4.42 16.70
C PHE A 63 0.64 5.46 17.81
N GLY A 64 -0.36 5.81 18.34
CA GLY A 64 -0.53 6.77 19.44
C GLY A 64 -0.56 8.25 19.00
N ALA A 65 -0.95 9.10 19.92
CA ALA A 65 -1.01 10.54 19.67
C ALA A 65 0.39 11.16 19.77
N GLY A 66 0.82 11.83 18.69
CA GLY A 66 2.11 12.51 18.65
C GLY A 66 3.24 11.72 17.98
N ASP A 67 2.91 10.63 17.31
CA ASP A 67 3.91 9.87 16.54
C ASP A 67 4.45 10.72 15.37
N PRO A 68 5.79 10.89 15.29
CA PRO A 68 6.42 11.74 14.27
C PRO A 68 6.45 11.14 12.87
N ILE A 69 5.70 10.05 12.59
CA ILE A 69 5.74 9.38 11.28
C ILE A 69 5.19 10.28 10.17
N VAL A 70 4.01 10.86 10.37
CA VAL A 70 3.33 11.62 9.31
C VAL A 70 4.07 12.93 9.04
N GLY A 71 4.41 13.13 7.76
CA GLY A 71 5.12 14.34 7.29
C GLY A 71 6.63 14.34 7.51
N SER A 72 7.18 13.33 8.21
CA SER A 72 8.62 13.17 8.41
C SER A 72 9.27 12.39 7.28
N ASP A 73 10.54 12.73 6.99
CA ASP A 73 11.36 11.98 6.05
C ASP A 73 12.21 10.95 6.82
N PHE A 74 12.24 9.73 6.31
CA PHE A 74 12.99 8.60 6.86
C PHE A 74 13.99 8.10 5.83
N GLU A 75 15.18 7.74 6.31
CA GLU A 75 16.11 6.95 5.51
C GLU A 75 15.82 5.47 5.79
N PRO A 76 15.39 4.69 4.77
CA PRO A 76 15.12 3.28 4.97
C PRO A 76 16.42 2.55 5.33
N ALA A 77 16.44 1.89 6.49
CA ALA A 77 17.63 1.15 6.91
C ALA A 77 17.77 -0.14 6.08
N GLU A 78 18.99 -0.49 5.69
CA GLU A 78 19.25 -1.65 4.83
C GLU A 78 18.77 -2.98 5.42
N GLY A 79 18.75 -3.09 6.75
CA GLY A 79 18.42 -4.33 7.46
C GLY A 79 16.99 -4.43 7.98
N ASP A 80 16.15 -3.41 7.82
CA ASP A 80 14.77 -3.46 8.28
C ASP A 80 13.78 -3.87 7.18
N VAL A 81 12.59 -4.33 7.58
CA VAL A 81 11.57 -4.81 6.64
C VAL A 81 11.16 -3.76 5.62
N VAL A 82 11.10 -2.49 6.01
CA VAL A 82 10.68 -1.40 5.14
C VAL A 82 11.75 -1.09 4.12
N GLY A 83 13.01 -0.94 4.55
CA GLY A 83 14.15 -0.72 3.66
C GLY A 83 14.35 -1.87 2.68
N GLN A 84 14.17 -3.11 3.13
CA GLN A 84 14.25 -4.28 2.25
C GLN A 84 13.09 -4.31 1.23
N ALA A 85 11.86 -3.99 1.65
CA ALA A 85 10.71 -3.94 0.74
C ALA A 85 10.90 -2.91 -0.38
N VAL A 86 11.44 -1.72 -0.06
CA VAL A 86 11.78 -0.69 -1.07
C VAL A 86 12.82 -1.20 -2.05
N ARG A 87 13.94 -1.72 -1.53
CA ARG A 87 15.10 -2.09 -2.33
C ARG A 87 14.84 -3.30 -3.23
N LEU A 88 14.14 -4.31 -2.70
CA LEU A 88 13.87 -5.55 -3.42
C LEU A 88 12.58 -5.51 -4.25
N GLY A 89 11.69 -4.57 -3.98
CA GLY A 89 10.40 -4.49 -4.65
C GLY A 89 9.47 -5.67 -4.33
N VAL A 90 9.72 -6.38 -3.23
CA VAL A 90 8.89 -7.52 -2.79
C VAL A 90 8.55 -7.41 -1.31
N GLY A 91 7.42 -7.97 -0.93
CA GLY A 91 6.98 -7.98 0.47
C GLY A 91 8.03 -8.57 1.39
N GLN A 92 8.24 -7.95 2.54
CA GLN A 92 9.16 -8.38 3.59
C GLN A 92 8.40 -8.59 4.88
N GLN A 93 8.73 -9.67 5.57
CA GLN A 93 8.10 -10.04 6.83
C GLN A 93 9.16 -10.09 7.93
N HIS A 94 8.77 -9.62 9.12
CA HIS A 94 9.50 -9.86 10.36
C HIS A 94 8.66 -10.78 11.25
N ARG A 95 9.31 -11.79 11.82
CA ARG A 95 8.79 -12.59 12.94
C ARG A 95 9.76 -12.54 14.08
N ASN A 96 9.25 -12.66 15.30
CA ASN A 96 10.09 -12.65 16.49
C ASN A 96 11.17 -13.74 16.40
N GLY A 97 12.44 -13.31 16.47
CA GLY A 97 13.61 -14.19 16.29
C GLY A 97 14.24 -14.17 14.90
N ASP A 98 13.63 -13.48 13.92
CA ASP A 98 14.22 -13.33 12.58
C ASP A 98 15.41 -12.36 12.57
N ALA A 99 16.29 -12.55 11.59
CA ALA A 99 17.41 -11.63 11.34
C ALA A 99 16.96 -10.28 10.77
N THR A 100 15.78 -10.23 10.14
CA THR A 100 15.19 -8.99 9.60
C THR A 100 14.75 -8.10 10.74
N ARG A 101 15.16 -6.84 10.71
CA ARG A 101 14.90 -5.87 11.78
C ARG A 101 13.56 -5.16 11.58
N LEU A 102 13.03 -4.69 12.70
CA LEU A 102 11.93 -3.73 12.72
C LEU A 102 12.46 -2.32 12.41
N PRO A 103 11.68 -1.48 11.72
CA PRO A 103 12.02 -0.07 11.57
C PRO A 103 12.03 0.63 12.93
N ALA A 104 12.84 1.69 13.07
CA ALA A 104 13.04 2.38 14.34
C ALA A 104 11.73 2.86 14.99
N PHE A 105 10.76 3.30 14.20
CA PHE A 105 9.45 3.76 14.70
C PHE A 105 8.58 2.65 15.30
N ALA A 106 8.86 1.39 15.01
CA ALA A 106 8.12 0.23 15.50
C ALA A 106 8.88 -0.60 16.53
N ALA A 107 10.20 -0.43 16.62
CA ALA A 107 11.06 -1.28 17.43
C ALA A 107 10.78 -1.19 18.95
N ALA A 108 10.34 -0.02 19.44
CA ALA A 108 10.04 0.19 20.86
C ALA A 108 8.91 -0.69 21.37
N ASP A 109 7.91 -0.99 20.53
CA ASP A 109 6.74 -1.80 20.87
C ASP A 109 6.97 -3.31 20.66
N SER A 110 8.09 -3.68 20.03
CA SER A 110 8.52 -5.07 19.80
C SER A 110 7.40 -5.98 19.28
N PRO A 111 6.73 -5.63 18.16
CA PRO A 111 5.66 -6.46 17.63
C PRO A 111 6.18 -7.86 17.28
N ARG A 112 5.34 -8.89 17.52
CA ARG A 112 5.68 -10.28 17.21
C ARG A 112 5.85 -10.49 15.70
N ASP A 113 4.92 -9.93 14.94
CA ASP A 113 4.87 -10.04 13.49
C ASP A 113 4.71 -8.66 12.88
N ALA A 114 5.49 -8.38 11.84
CA ALA A 114 5.38 -7.17 11.05
C ALA A 114 5.55 -7.49 9.56
N LEU A 115 4.94 -6.67 8.72
CA LEU A 115 4.94 -6.82 7.28
C LEU A 115 5.21 -5.45 6.64
N ALA A 116 6.07 -5.43 5.64
CA ALA A 116 6.26 -4.28 4.77
C ALA A 116 6.01 -4.69 3.31
N LEU A 117 5.10 -4.01 2.65
CA LEU A 117 4.65 -4.33 1.30
C LEU A 117 4.87 -3.16 0.36
N PRO A 118 5.59 -3.33 -0.74
CA PRO A 118 5.73 -2.30 -1.74
C PRO A 118 4.45 -2.16 -2.55
N VAL A 119 4.01 -0.92 -2.76
CA VAL A 119 3.00 -0.56 -3.75
C VAL A 119 3.72 -0.11 -5.01
N GLN A 120 3.50 -0.83 -6.09
CA GLN A 120 4.23 -0.63 -7.34
C GLN A 120 3.34 -0.12 -8.46
N VAL A 121 3.90 0.73 -9.30
CA VAL A 121 3.30 1.19 -10.56
C VAL A 121 4.37 1.11 -11.65
N GLY A 122 4.09 0.37 -12.71
CA GLY A 122 5.04 0.20 -13.81
C GLY A 122 6.38 -0.41 -13.37
N GLY A 123 6.37 -1.27 -12.37
CA GLY A 123 7.57 -1.92 -11.81
C GLY A 123 8.39 -1.05 -10.84
N SER A 124 7.99 0.22 -10.62
CA SER A 124 8.64 1.11 -9.65
C SER A 124 7.88 1.13 -8.33
N VAL A 125 8.58 1.04 -7.21
CA VAL A 125 7.99 1.19 -5.87
C VAL A 125 7.71 2.66 -5.64
N ILE A 126 6.44 3.02 -5.47
CA ILE A 126 5.99 4.40 -5.24
C ILE A 126 5.61 4.66 -3.78
N ALA A 127 5.22 3.61 -3.07
CA ALA A 127 4.89 3.65 -1.67
C ALA A 127 5.21 2.32 -1.00
N VAL A 128 5.28 2.32 0.33
CA VAL A 128 5.38 1.11 1.15
C VAL A 128 4.31 1.16 2.23
N LEU A 129 3.53 0.09 2.33
CA LEU A 129 2.66 -0.17 3.47
C LEU A 129 3.44 -0.96 4.51
N TYR A 130 3.47 -0.47 5.73
CA TYR A 130 3.89 -1.19 6.93
C TYR A 130 2.67 -1.53 7.77
N ALA A 131 2.62 -2.74 8.31
CA ALA A 131 1.60 -3.16 9.27
C ALA A 131 2.20 -4.11 10.29
N ASP A 132 1.73 -4.04 11.53
CA ASP A 132 2.18 -4.93 12.59
C ASP A 132 1.11 -5.26 13.64
N ALA A 133 1.33 -6.38 14.31
CA ALA A 133 0.50 -6.91 15.37
C ALA A 133 1.09 -6.57 16.76
N ALA A 134 1.30 -5.29 17.05
CA ALA A 134 1.85 -4.83 18.33
C ALA A 134 0.81 -4.77 19.46
N ARG A 135 -0.48 -4.80 19.13
CA ARG A 135 -1.56 -4.72 20.14
C ARG A 135 -1.84 -6.09 20.75
N ALA A 136 -2.18 -6.09 22.03
CA ALA A 136 -2.48 -7.32 22.80
C ALA A 136 -3.69 -8.10 22.25
N ASP A 137 -4.59 -7.41 21.55
CA ASP A 137 -5.79 -7.96 20.91
C ASP A 137 -5.59 -8.31 19.44
N SER A 138 -4.35 -8.21 18.93
CA SER A 138 -4.02 -8.57 17.57
C SER A 138 -4.23 -10.07 17.33
N PRO A 139 -4.72 -10.44 16.14
CA PRO A 139 -5.03 -11.83 15.86
C PRO A 139 -3.76 -12.69 15.94
N GLU A 140 -3.86 -13.84 16.59
CA GLU A 140 -2.78 -14.84 16.59
C GLU A 140 -2.67 -15.58 15.25
N ASP A 141 -3.71 -15.49 14.42
CA ASP A 141 -3.78 -16.17 13.13
C ASP A 141 -3.03 -15.36 12.05
N PRO A 142 -2.04 -15.93 11.35
CA PRO A 142 -1.29 -15.25 10.31
C PRO A 142 -2.09 -14.96 9.02
N GLU A 143 -3.37 -15.31 8.95
CA GLU A 143 -4.20 -15.06 7.76
C GLU A 143 -4.26 -13.57 7.35
N TRP A 144 -4.05 -12.64 8.31
CA TRP A 144 -4.00 -11.20 8.00
C TRP A 144 -2.83 -10.82 7.08
N LEU A 145 -1.72 -11.56 7.12
CA LEU A 145 -0.56 -11.31 6.26
C LEU A 145 -0.92 -11.45 4.78
N ASP A 146 -1.56 -12.56 4.43
CA ASP A 146 -1.98 -12.83 3.05
C ASP A 146 -3.03 -11.83 2.57
N MET A 147 -3.92 -11.41 3.48
CA MET A 147 -4.94 -10.43 3.16
C MET A 147 -4.35 -9.05 2.86
N ILE A 148 -3.43 -8.58 3.69
CA ILE A 148 -2.78 -7.28 3.48
C ILE A 148 -1.91 -7.31 2.22
N ASP A 149 -1.22 -8.43 1.96
CA ASP A 149 -0.46 -8.61 0.72
C ASP A 149 -1.37 -8.54 -0.52
N ALA A 150 -2.52 -9.21 -0.47
CA ALA A 150 -3.51 -9.14 -1.55
C ALA A 150 -4.05 -7.71 -1.76
N MET A 151 -4.33 -6.98 -0.67
CA MET A 151 -4.77 -5.57 -0.75
C MET A 151 -3.70 -4.66 -1.35
N ALA A 152 -2.43 -4.78 -0.94
CA ALA A 152 -1.34 -3.96 -1.46
C ALA A 152 -1.11 -4.21 -2.96
N LYS A 153 -1.15 -5.48 -3.40
CA LYS A 153 -1.07 -5.85 -4.81
C LYS A 153 -2.24 -5.31 -5.62
N HIS A 154 -3.45 -5.37 -5.05
CA HIS A 154 -4.65 -4.82 -5.70
C HIS A 154 -4.55 -3.30 -5.84
N ALA A 155 -4.13 -2.59 -4.79
CA ALA A 155 -3.90 -1.14 -4.82
C ALA A 155 -2.92 -0.74 -5.94
N GLY A 156 -1.81 -1.47 -6.10
CA GLY A 156 -0.88 -1.26 -7.21
C GLY A 156 -1.53 -1.38 -8.59
N ARG A 157 -2.36 -2.41 -8.80
CA ARG A 157 -3.10 -2.60 -10.06
C ARG A 157 -4.11 -1.49 -10.35
N VAL A 158 -4.83 -1.03 -9.32
CA VAL A 158 -5.77 0.10 -9.45
C VAL A 158 -5.02 1.36 -9.84
N LEU A 159 -3.87 1.64 -9.22
CA LEU A 159 -3.01 2.78 -9.57
C LEU A 159 -2.47 2.70 -11.00
N GLU A 160 -2.02 1.53 -11.45
CA GLU A 160 -1.61 1.32 -12.84
C GLU A 160 -2.77 1.59 -13.81
N ALA A 161 -3.95 1.07 -13.54
CA ALA A 161 -5.13 1.31 -14.36
C ALA A 161 -5.53 2.79 -14.40
N MET A 162 -5.40 3.51 -13.28
CA MET A 162 -5.63 4.97 -13.23
C MET A 162 -4.61 5.73 -14.07
N THR A 163 -3.34 5.38 -13.96
CA THR A 163 -2.25 6.01 -14.73
C THR A 163 -2.47 5.83 -16.23
N VAL A 164 -2.83 4.62 -16.68
CA VAL A 164 -3.14 4.31 -18.08
C VAL A 164 -4.34 5.12 -18.56
N ARG A 165 -5.42 5.20 -17.75
CA ARG A 165 -6.61 6.00 -18.11
C ARG A 165 -6.30 7.49 -18.24
N GLN A 166 -5.49 8.05 -17.33
CA GLN A 166 -5.06 9.45 -17.39
C GLN A 166 -4.20 9.71 -18.62
N ALA A 167 -3.25 8.83 -18.93
CA ALA A 167 -2.42 8.94 -20.13
C ALA A 167 -3.27 8.86 -21.42
N ALA A 168 -4.23 7.93 -21.48
CA ALA A 168 -5.14 7.82 -22.62
C ALA A 168 -6.02 9.07 -22.81
N ALA A 169 -6.48 9.68 -21.72
CA ALA A 169 -7.28 10.91 -21.76
C ALA A 169 -6.48 12.10 -22.32
N LEU A 170 -5.17 12.13 -22.09
CA LEU A 170 -4.29 13.15 -22.66
C LEU A 170 -3.99 12.91 -24.16
N TRP A 171 -4.18 11.68 -24.63
CA TRP A 171 -3.87 11.24 -26.01
C TRP A 171 -5.12 11.21 -26.93
N THR A 172 -6.29 11.66 -26.49
CA THR A 172 -7.43 11.84 -27.39
C THR A 172 -7.02 12.83 -28.48
N PRO A 173 -6.93 12.42 -29.77
CA PRO A 173 -6.63 13.36 -30.84
C PRO A 173 -7.70 14.45 -30.79
N ARG A 174 -7.30 15.72 -30.82
CA ARG A 174 -8.24 16.80 -31.11
C ARG A 174 -8.89 16.47 -32.47
N ALA A 175 -10.04 15.84 -32.43
CA ALA A 175 -10.90 15.67 -33.58
C ALA A 175 -11.35 17.08 -33.99
N GLY A 176 -10.61 17.74 -34.88
CA GLY A 176 -10.95 19.08 -35.27
C GLY A 176 -9.97 19.82 -36.16
N LEU A 177 -9.01 19.17 -36.83
CA LEU A 177 -8.13 19.90 -37.74
C LEU A 177 -7.85 19.17 -39.09
N TYR A 178 -8.86 18.48 -39.65
CA TYR A 178 -8.79 18.04 -41.03
C TYR A 178 -10.16 18.14 -41.70
N THR A 179 -10.64 19.37 -41.90
CA THR A 179 -11.68 19.68 -42.87
C THR A 179 -11.06 20.55 -43.95
N GLY A 180 -10.05 20.05 -44.65
CA GLY A 180 -9.59 20.58 -45.90
C GLY A 180 -10.21 19.78 -47.05
N PRO A 181 -10.88 20.40 -48.02
CA PRO A 181 -11.39 19.68 -49.19
C PRO A 181 -10.22 19.16 -49.98
N LEU A 182 -10.24 17.85 -50.29
CA LEU A 182 -9.38 17.27 -51.33
C LEU A 182 -9.67 18.01 -52.63
N ARG A 183 -8.74 18.82 -53.14
CA ARG A 183 -8.77 19.33 -54.50
C ARG A 183 -8.52 18.15 -55.43
N PRO A 184 -9.39 17.86 -56.39
CA PRO A 184 -9.06 16.99 -57.49
C PRO A 184 -8.17 17.81 -58.46
N ASP A 185 -6.93 17.42 -58.57
CA ASP A 185 -6.05 17.96 -59.62
C ASP A 185 -6.46 17.35 -60.97
N VAL A 186 -6.63 18.26 -61.93
CA VAL A 186 -6.88 18.07 -63.36
C VAL A 186 -5.64 17.47 -64.03
#